data_ed2a0bd5814fee4d234fca624fc22140
#
_entry.id   ed2a0bd5814fee4d234fca624fc22140
#
_cell.length_a   1.000
_cell.length_b   1.000
_cell.length_c   1.000
_cell.angle_alpha   90.00
_cell.angle_beta   90.00
_cell.angle_gamma   90.00
#
_symmetry.space_group_name_H-M   'P 1'
#
loop_
_entity.id
_entity.type
_entity.pdbx_description
1 polymer ?
#
loop_
_entity_poly.entity_id
_entity_poly.type
_entity_poly.pdbx_seq_one_letter_code
_entity_poly.pdbx_strand_id
1 'polypeptide(L)'
;MPFECVPMRVWGCTALLIAGLMCVPEARAWEAVTDGLPEQTVAAVDKSRQRFFLMEKGKSRDYLCTTGQVQGDKQVRGDLKTPEGVYFIVRKRTERLDFEEYGGEAYILDYPNPVDRLRGKTGSGIWVHSRGRAITPFESRGCVVLNLKDIAEVGPELKRGTPVLIGERVEIASRKDAVRE
;
A
#
# COMPACT_ATOMS: atom_id res chain seq x y z
N MET A 1 -29.76 13.88 -73.86
CA MET A 1 -29.19 14.74 -72.75
C MET A 1 -28.04 13.94 -72.17
N PRO A 2 -26.80 14.32 -72.44
CA PRO A 2 -25.65 13.58 -71.88
C PRO A 2 -25.32 14.06 -70.47
N PHE A 3 -25.05 13.10 -69.62
CA PHE A 3 -24.52 13.35 -68.29
C PHE A 3 -23.02 13.64 -68.37
N GLU A 4 -22.61 14.83 -67.99
CA GLU A 4 -21.20 15.18 -67.89
C GLU A 4 -20.55 14.54 -66.67
N CYS A 5 -19.48 13.81 -66.88
CA CYS A 5 -18.58 13.26 -65.85
C CYS A 5 -17.66 14.39 -65.38
N VAL A 6 -17.78 14.77 -64.08
CA VAL A 6 -16.85 15.66 -63.44
C VAL A 6 -15.66 14.87 -62.89
N PRO A 7 -14.40 15.23 -63.19
CA PRO A 7 -13.25 14.50 -62.67
C PRO A 7 -13.01 14.79 -61.20
N MET A 8 -12.99 13.76 -60.40
CA MET A 8 -12.65 13.80 -58.96
C MET A 8 -11.14 14.06 -58.81
N ARG A 9 -10.82 15.26 -58.30
CA ARG A 9 -9.43 15.58 -57.91
C ARG A 9 -9.04 14.75 -56.72
N VAL A 10 -8.06 13.86 -56.90
CA VAL A 10 -7.36 13.17 -55.78
C VAL A 10 -6.48 14.18 -55.04
N TRP A 11 -6.92 14.60 -53.88
CA TRP A 11 -6.06 15.30 -52.97
C TRP A 11 -5.19 14.29 -52.23
N GLY A 12 -3.87 14.54 -52.30
CA GLY A 12 -2.88 13.70 -51.64
C GLY A 12 -3.11 13.59 -50.14
N CYS A 13 -3.25 12.39 -49.66
CA CYS A 13 -3.25 12.05 -48.24
C CYS A 13 -1.81 12.19 -47.73
N THR A 14 -1.48 13.34 -47.14
CA THR A 14 -0.32 13.48 -46.27
C THR A 14 -0.63 12.72 -44.99
N ALA A 15 0.00 11.55 -44.82
CA ALA A 15 -0.08 10.78 -43.61
C ALA A 15 0.55 11.62 -42.45
N LEU A 16 -0.29 12.26 -41.64
CA LEU A 16 0.14 12.81 -40.37
C LEU A 16 0.35 11.63 -39.41
N LEU A 17 1.60 11.28 -39.18
CA LEU A 17 2.00 10.43 -38.06
C LEU A 17 1.70 11.19 -36.77
N ILE A 18 0.50 10.99 -36.23
CA ILE A 18 0.18 11.38 -34.85
C ILE A 18 0.92 10.37 -33.97
N ALA A 19 2.11 10.76 -33.52
CA ALA A 19 2.74 10.11 -32.39
C ALA A 19 1.81 10.28 -31.18
N GLY A 20 0.94 9.31 -30.98
CA GLY A 20 0.14 9.20 -29.78
C GLY A 20 1.07 9.08 -28.59
N LEU A 21 1.28 10.20 -27.91
CA LEU A 21 1.88 10.22 -26.58
C LEU A 21 0.94 9.39 -25.71
N MET A 22 1.21 8.09 -25.54
CA MET A 22 0.56 7.29 -24.53
C MET A 22 0.94 7.90 -23.18
N CYS A 23 0.05 8.74 -22.68
CA CYS A 23 0.07 9.16 -21.30
C CYS A 23 -0.16 7.90 -20.45
N VAL A 24 0.92 7.27 -20.04
CA VAL A 24 0.88 6.21 -19.03
C VAL A 24 0.33 6.91 -17.80
N PRO A 25 -0.82 6.50 -17.23
CA PRO A 25 -1.28 7.11 -16.00
C PRO A 25 -0.20 6.83 -14.95
N GLU A 26 0.47 7.87 -14.50
CA GLU A 26 1.33 7.78 -13.33
C GLU A 26 0.52 7.06 -12.25
N ALA A 27 1.11 6.01 -11.68
CA ALA A 27 0.53 5.32 -10.55
C ALA A 27 0.23 6.39 -9.50
N ARG A 28 -1.06 6.71 -9.32
CA ARG A 28 -1.48 7.72 -8.36
C ARG A 28 -1.02 7.27 -6.99
N ALA A 29 -0.01 7.95 -6.46
CA ALA A 29 0.28 7.89 -5.06
C ALA A 29 -1.02 8.24 -4.31
N TRP A 30 -1.44 7.42 -3.38
CA TRP A 30 -2.56 7.74 -2.51
C TRP A 30 -2.09 8.83 -1.56
N GLU A 31 -2.38 10.07 -1.90
CA GLU A 31 -2.25 11.17 -0.96
C GLU A 31 -3.37 11.02 0.09
N ALA A 32 -3.01 10.56 1.26
CA ALA A 32 -3.87 10.70 2.42
C ALA A 32 -3.76 12.16 2.88
N VAL A 33 -4.53 13.05 2.23
CA VAL A 33 -4.71 14.41 2.73
C VAL A 33 -5.61 14.31 3.96
N THR A 34 -4.99 14.29 5.12
CA THR A 34 -5.71 14.54 6.37
C THR A 34 -5.51 16.00 6.73
N ASP A 35 -6.60 16.73 6.95
CA ASP A 35 -6.58 18.06 7.55
C ASP A 35 -6.10 17.98 9.02
N GLY A 36 -4.85 17.64 9.19
CA GLY A 36 -4.21 17.32 10.46
C GLY A 36 -4.04 15.82 10.67
N LEU A 37 -3.05 15.47 11.49
CA LEU A 37 -2.86 14.07 11.89
C LEU A 37 -4.08 13.61 12.71
N PRO A 38 -4.57 12.37 12.50
CA PRO A 38 -5.78 11.88 13.15
C PRO A 38 -5.62 11.87 14.67
N GLU A 39 -6.68 12.22 15.40
CA GLU A 39 -6.72 12.03 16.84
C GLU A 39 -6.73 10.55 17.23
N GLN A 40 -7.32 9.72 16.36
CA GLN A 40 -7.31 8.27 16.49
C GLN A 40 -6.00 7.69 16.00
N THR A 41 -5.59 6.57 16.58
CA THR A 41 -4.42 5.83 16.12
C THR A 41 -4.65 5.28 14.71
N VAL A 42 -3.75 5.61 13.80
CA VAL A 42 -3.72 5.10 12.42
C VAL A 42 -2.30 4.62 12.12
N ALA A 43 -2.19 3.44 11.56
CA ALA A 43 -0.92 2.96 11.02
C ALA A 43 -0.89 3.13 9.49
N ALA A 44 0.29 3.39 8.94
CA ALA A 44 0.49 3.42 7.50
C ALA A 44 1.80 2.71 7.12
N VAL A 45 1.82 2.09 5.95
CA VAL A 45 2.97 1.34 5.44
C VAL A 45 3.31 1.82 4.04
N ASP A 46 4.49 2.39 3.90
CA ASP A 46 5.09 2.72 2.61
C ASP A 46 5.97 1.56 2.17
N LYS A 47 5.51 0.83 1.16
CA LYS A 47 6.21 -0.35 0.65
C LYS A 47 7.49 0.01 -0.10
N SER A 48 7.48 1.10 -0.85
CA SER A 48 8.65 1.53 -1.64
C SER A 48 9.83 1.94 -0.75
N ARG A 49 9.55 2.62 0.36
CA ARG A 49 10.55 3.09 1.31
C ARG A 49 10.78 2.14 2.48
N GLN A 50 9.99 1.05 2.59
CA GLN A 50 10.03 0.08 3.68
C GLN A 50 9.88 0.78 5.05
N ARG A 51 8.85 1.64 5.15
CA ARG A 51 8.55 2.43 6.35
C ARG A 51 7.17 2.09 6.89
N PHE A 52 7.12 1.98 8.20
CA PHE A 52 5.89 1.89 8.98
C PHE A 52 5.72 3.18 9.76
N PHE A 53 4.59 3.82 9.63
CA PHE A 53 4.24 5.04 10.34
C PHE A 53 3.14 4.74 11.35
N LEU A 54 3.26 5.28 12.56
CA LEU A 54 2.20 5.30 13.54
C LEU A 54 1.81 6.75 13.80
N MET A 55 0.58 7.08 13.51
CA MET A 55 -0.01 8.40 13.71
C MET A 55 -0.98 8.34 14.88
N GLU A 56 -0.78 9.20 15.87
CA GLU A 56 -1.58 9.26 17.08
C GLU A 56 -1.55 10.67 17.67
N LYS A 57 -2.71 11.20 18.03
CA LYS A 57 -2.83 12.51 18.74
C LYS A 57 -2.03 13.63 18.07
N GLY A 58 -2.12 13.73 16.75
CA GLY A 58 -1.41 14.76 15.99
C GLY A 58 0.10 14.58 15.86
N LYS A 59 0.63 13.41 16.25
CA LYS A 59 2.06 13.04 16.12
C LYS A 59 2.21 11.88 15.17
N SER A 60 3.32 11.86 14.44
CA SER A 60 3.73 10.74 13.61
C SER A 60 5.09 10.24 14.08
N ARG A 61 5.21 8.92 14.20
CA ARG A 61 6.47 8.21 14.44
C ARG A 61 6.69 7.26 13.27
N ASP A 62 7.92 7.12 12.81
CA ASP A 62 8.25 6.23 11.72
C ASP A 62 9.30 5.19 12.12
N TYR A 63 9.18 4.00 11.56
CA TYR A 63 9.99 2.83 11.86
C TYR A 63 10.39 2.13 10.57
N LEU A 64 11.52 1.45 10.60
CA LEU A 64 11.86 0.52 9.53
C LEU A 64 10.93 -0.69 9.57
N CYS A 65 10.47 -1.11 8.42
CA CYS A 65 9.75 -2.37 8.28
C CYS A 65 10.28 -3.16 7.07
N THR A 66 9.85 -4.39 6.95
CA THR A 66 9.99 -5.15 5.71
C THR A 66 8.64 -5.67 5.26
N THR A 67 8.43 -5.70 3.96
CA THR A 67 7.21 -6.17 3.31
C THR A 67 7.51 -7.36 2.39
N GLY A 68 6.55 -7.76 1.57
CA GLY A 68 6.67 -8.89 0.66
C GLY A 68 7.87 -8.80 -0.28
N GLN A 69 8.44 -9.96 -0.62
CA GLN A 69 9.59 -10.10 -1.51
C GLN A 69 9.32 -9.57 -2.92
N VAL A 70 8.07 -9.60 -3.34
CA VAL A 70 7.63 -9.12 -4.66
C VAL A 70 6.85 -7.82 -4.48
N GLN A 71 7.21 -6.80 -5.25
CA GLN A 71 6.52 -5.51 -5.23
C GLN A 71 5.15 -5.57 -5.93
N GLY A 72 4.36 -4.52 -5.74
CA GLY A 72 3.00 -4.40 -6.24
C GLY A 72 1.96 -4.99 -5.30
N ASP A 73 0.70 -4.80 -5.66
CA ASP A 73 -0.45 -5.21 -4.85
C ASP A 73 -0.66 -6.74 -4.88
N LYS A 74 -0.94 -7.32 -3.71
CA LYS A 74 -1.24 -8.75 -3.58
C LYS A 74 -2.54 -9.12 -4.28
N GLN A 75 -2.47 -10.16 -5.13
CA GLN A 75 -3.61 -10.65 -5.91
C GLN A 75 -4.00 -12.08 -5.51
N VAL A 76 -3.03 -12.96 -5.38
CA VAL A 76 -3.29 -14.40 -5.16
C VAL A 76 -2.46 -14.96 -4.01
N ARG A 77 -2.92 -16.10 -3.49
CA ARG A 77 -2.15 -16.85 -2.49
C ARG A 77 -0.76 -17.21 -3.03
N GLY A 78 0.28 -16.95 -2.23
CA GLY A 78 1.65 -17.36 -2.56
C GLY A 78 2.41 -16.41 -3.49
N ASP A 79 1.86 -15.28 -3.87
CA ASP A 79 2.50 -14.28 -4.74
C ASP A 79 3.61 -13.46 -4.05
N LEU A 80 3.86 -13.71 -2.76
CA LEU A 80 4.88 -13.07 -1.94
C LEU A 80 4.75 -11.54 -1.84
N LYS A 81 3.57 -11.01 -2.15
CA LYS A 81 3.27 -9.58 -2.11
C LYS A 81 2.54 -9.19 -0.83
N THR A 82 2.78 -7.95 -0.38
CA THR A 82 1.96 -7.28 0.63
C THR A 82 0.80 -6.58 -0.08
N PRO A 83 -0.45 -6.72 0.38
CA PRO A 83 -1.60 -6.08 -0.25
C PRO A 83 -1.55 -4.56 -0.09
N GLU A 84 -2.23 -3.86 -1.00
CA GLU A 84 -2.44 -2.40 -0.96
C GLU A 84 -3.91 -2.08 -0.69
N GLY A 85 -4.15 -1.13 0.20
CA GLY A 85 -5.49 -0.74 0.61
C GLY A 85 -5.54 -0.30 2.07
N VAL A 86 -6.77 -0.18 2.58
CA VAL A 86 -7.03 0.07 4.00
C VAL A 86 -7.50 -1.23 4.63
N TYR A 87 -6.79 -1.65 5.65
CA TYR A 87 -7.07 -2.84 6.43
C TYR A 87 -7.29 -2.48 7.90
N PHE A 88 -7.92 -3.38 8.64
CA PHE A 88 -8.15 -3.17 10.06
C PHE A 88 -7.53 -4.31 10.86
N ILE A 89 -6.94 -3.97 12.01
CA ILE A 89 -6.51 -4.99 12.96
C ILE A 89 -7.75 -5.66 13.54
N VAL A 90 -7.88 -6.96 13.33
CA VAL A 90 -9.01 -7.75 13.84
C VAL A 90 -8.72 -8.39 15.19
N ARG A 91 -7.46 -8.72 15.46
CA ARG A 91 -7.03 -9.25 16.76
C ARG A 91 -5.52 -9.23 16.93
N LYS A 92 -5.08 -9.19 18.17
CA LYS A 92 -3.71 -9.53 18.59
C LYS A 92 -3.62 -11.04 18.83
N ARG A 93 -2.50 -11.65 18.46
CA ARG A 93 -2.16 -13.03 18.75
C ARG A 93 -0.81 -13.07 19.47
N THR A 94 -0.73 -13.83 20.58
CA THR A 94 0.49 -14.03 21.36
C THR A 94 0.75 -15.50 21.63
N GLU A 95 -0.21 -16.36 21.33
CA GLU A 95 -0.14 -17.79 21.62
C GLU A 95 0.35 -18.57 20.42
N ARG A 96 1.19 -19.59 20.69
CA ARG A 96 1.68 -20.55 19.70
C ARG A 96 2.34 -19.88 18.49
N LEU A 97 3.10 -18.82 18.74
CA LEU A 97 3.93 -18.16 17.76
C LEU A 97 5.37 -18.63 17.93
N ASP A 98 5.99 -19.02 16.83
CA ASP A 98 7.42 -19.21 16.77
C ASP A 98 8.11 -17.85 16.96
N PHE A 99 9.05 -17.75 17.89
CA PHE A 99 9.69 -16.48 18.23
C PHE A 99 10.57 -15.96 17.10
N GLU A 100 11.32 -16.86 16.46
CA GLU A 100 12.22 -16.47 15.35
C GLU A 100 11.44 -15.91 14.15
N GLU A 101 10.26 -16.46 13.89
CA GLU A 101 9.41 -16.03 12.77
C GLU A 101 8.52 -14.81 13.12
N TYR A 102 8.01 -14.75 14.37
CA TYR A 102 6.96 -13.78 14.75
C TYR A 102 7.29 -12.87 15.95
N GLY A 103 8.45 -13.01 16.58
CA GLY A 103 8.89 -12.18 17.69
C GLY A 103 7.98 -12.19 18.92
N GLY A 104 7.11 -13.22 19.05
CA GLY A 104 6.22 -13.41 20.21
C GLY A 104 4.85 -12.77 20.14
N GLU A 105 4.61 -11.83 19.22
CA GLU A 105 3.29 -11.22 19.03
C GLU A 105 3.00 -10.84 17.57
N ALA A 106 1.74 -10.90 17.17
CA ALA A 106 1.31 -10.54 15.83
C ALA A 106 -0.07 -9.87 15.85
N TYR A 107 -0.25 -8.90 14.99
CA TYR A 107 -1.48 -8.12 14.78
C TYR A 107 -2.06 -8.52 13.44
N ILE A 108 -3.20 -9.19 13.46
CA ILE A 108 -3.82 -9.82 12.30
C ILE A 108 -4.69 -8.80 11.58
N LEU A 109 -4.45 -8.62 10.28
CA LEU A 109 -5.26 -7.78 9.41
C LEU A 109 -6.43 -8.55 8.81
N ASP A 110 -7.50 -7.83 8.45
CA ASP A 110 -8.72 -8.38 7.83
C ASP A 110 -8.56 -8.74 6.34
N TYR A 111 -7.32 -8.90 5.86
CA TYR A 111 -7.08 -9.34 4.48
C TYR A 111 -7.46 -10.81 4.26
N PRO A 112 -8.16 -11.17 3.16
CA PRO A 112 -8.81 -10.27 2.21
C PRO A 112 -10.12 -9.70 2.78
N ASN A 113 -10.26 -8.38 2.74
CA ASN A 113 -11.46 -7.69 3.16
C ASN A 113 -12.59 -7.82 2.10
N PRO A 114 -13.80 -7.30 2.31
CA PRO A 114 -14.88 -7.40 1.32
C PRO A 114 -14.51 -6.82 -0.05
N VAL A 115 -13.76 -5.72 -0.11
CA VAL A 115 -13.32 -5.09 -1.36
C VAL A 115 -12.33 -5.98 -2.12
N ASP A 116 -11.37 -6.57 -1.40
CA ASP A 116 -10.41 -7.52 -1.99
C ASP A 116 -11.12 -8.73 -2.59
N ARG A 117 -12.12 -9.27 -1.86
CA ARG A 117 -12.92 -10.39 -2.35
C ARG A 117 -13.72 -10.06 -3.59
N LEU A 118 -14.33 -8.87 -3.66
CA LEU A 118 -15.02 -8.38 -4.86
C LEU A 118 -14.07 -8.22 -6.06
N ARG A 119 -12.80 -7.92 -5.80
CA ARG A 119 -11.74 -7.85 -6.82
C ARG A 119 -11.13 -9.21 -7.15
N GLY A 120 -11.63 -10.31 -6.59
CA GLY A 120 -11.12 -11.64 -6.82
C GLY A 120 -9.79 -11.96 -6.15
N LYS A 121 -9.32 -11.13 -5.23
CA LYS A 121 -8.07 -11.39 -4.51
C LYS A 121 -8.21 -12.59 -3.58
N THR A 122 -7.15 -13.37 -3.45
CA THR A 122 -7.12 -14.59 -2.65
C THR A 122 -5.93 -14.63 -1.68
N GLY A 123 -5.92 -15.63 -0.80
CA GLY A 123 -4.91 -15.78 0.23
C GLY A 123 -5.42 -15.33 1.59
N SER A 124 -4.52 -15.31 2.57
CA SER A 124 -4.83 -14.93 3.95
C SER A 124 -3.52 -14.76 4.73
N GLY A 125 -3.62 -14.41 6.02
CA GLY A 125 -2.46 -14.42 6.91
C GLY A 125 -1.52 -13.23 6.70
N ILE A 126 -2.07 -12.06 6.39
CA ILE A 126 -1.32 -10.80 6.39
C ILE A 126 -1.38 -10.21 7.79
N TRP A 127 -0.21 -10.10 8.42
CA TRP A 127 -0.06 -9.67 9.80
C TRP A 127 0.97 -8.56 9.91
N VAL A 128 0.87 -7.76 10.96
CA VAL A 128 1.94 -6.88 11.44
C VAL A 128 2.60 -7.59 12.63
N HIS A 129 3.90 -7.85 12.57
CA HIS A 129 4.63 -8.56 13.63
C HIS A 129 6.11 -8.18 13.61
N SER A 130 6.89 -8.75 14.52
CA SER A 130 8.36 -8.69 14.49
C SER A 130 8.97 -10.05 14.19
N ARG A 131 10.29 -10.14 14.28
CA ARG A 131 11.07 -11.40 14.24
C ARG A 131 12.08 -11.42 15.36
N GLY A 132 12.53 -12.62 15.76
CA GLY A 132 13.62 -12.81 16.70
C GLY A 132 14.99 -12.34 16.21
N ARG A 133 15.10 -11.99 14.92
CA ARG A 133 16.31 -11.48 14.26
C ARG A 133 16.09 -10.13 13.57
N ALA A 134 17.17 -9.48 13.17
CA ALA A 134 17.10 -8.26 12.38
C ALA A 134 16.36 -8.48 11.06
N ILE A 135 15.63 -7.44 10.61
CA ILE A 135 14.93 -7.43 9.33
C ILE A 135 15.82 -6.90 8.22
N THR A 136 15.63 -7.39 7.00
CA THR A 136 16.18 -6.85 5.76
C THR A 136 15.04 -6.42 4.83
N PRO A 137 15.24 -5.42 3.95
CA PRO A 137 14.18 -4.98 3.04
C PRO A 137 13.64 -6.11 2.16
N PHE A 138 12.33 -6.13 1.92
CA PHE A 138 11.65 -7.05 0.99
C PHE A 138 11.88 -8.53 1.28
N GLU A 139 11.83 -8.96 2.55
CA GLU A 139 12.10 -10.36 2.90
C GLU A 139 10.87 -11.14 3.40
N SER A 140 9.70 -10.49 3.59
CA SER A 140 8.52 -11.19 4.08
C SER A 140 7.76 -11.93 2.97
N ARG A 141 6.86 -12.81 3.35
CA ARG A 141 5.95 -13.50 2.42
C ARG A 141 4.62 -12.75 2.23
N GLY A 142 4.59 -11.46 2.60
CA GLY A 142 3.44 -10.57 2.48
C GLY A 142 3.05 -9.88 3.79
N CYS A 143 3.58 -10.29 4.93
CA CYS A 143 3.40 -9.59 6.21
C CYS A 143 4.19 -8.27 6.24
N VAL A 144 3.79 -7.39 7.14
CA VAL A 144 4.55 -6.20 7.52
C VAL A 144 5.34 -6.54 8.77
N VAL A 145 6.67 -6.54 8.69
CA VAL A 145 7.53 -6.98 9.79
C VAL A 145 8.39 -5.82 10.27
N LEU A 146 8.35 -5.53 11.56
CA LEU A 146 9.16 -4.52 12.23
C LEU A 146 10.30 -5.19 13.02
N ASN A 147 11.28 -4.41 13.48
CA ASN A 147 12.24 -4.92 14.45
C ASN A 147 11.53 -5.19 15.80
N LEU A 148 12.10 -6.07 16.60
CA LEU A 148 11.53 -6.48 17.89
C LEU A 148 11.31 -5.30 18.84
N LYS A 149 12.26 -4.36 18.91
CA LYS A 149 12.15 -3.15 19.73
C LYS A 149 11.02 -2.23 19.28
N ASP A 150 10.84 -2.13 17.94
CA ASP A 150 9.89 -1.23 17.33
C ASP A 150 8.45 -1.76 17.54
N ILE A 151 8.23 -3.08 17.39
CA ILE A 151 6.91 -3.67 17.68
C ILE A 151 6.56 -3.57 19.16
N ALA A 152 7.53 -3.68 20.08
CA ALA A 152 7.29 -3.49 21.50
C ALA A 152 6.84 -2.06 21.82
N GLU A 153 7.31 -1.07 21.06
CA GLU A 153 6.91 0.33 21.21
C GLU A 153 5.53 0.61 20.61
N VAL A 154 5.26 0.16 19.37
CA VAL A 154 4.01 0.49 18.67
C VAL A 154 2.85 -0.44 19.03
N GLY A 155 3.16 -1.65 19.47
CA GLY A 155 2.19 -2.72 19.71
C GLY A 155 1.06 -2.36 20.68
N PRO A 156 1.31 -1.67 21.80
CA PRO A 156 0.26 -1.22 22.72
C PRO A 156 -0.82 -0.34 22.06
N GLU A 157 -0.46 0.37 20.98
CA GLU A 157 -1.38 1.24 20.24
C GLU A 157 -2.11 0.52 19.09
N LEU A 158 -1.60 -0.64 18.66
CA LEU A 158 -2.20 -1.45 17.61
C LEU A 158 -3.37 -2.28 18.16
N LYS A 159 -4.51 -1.64 18.40
CA LYS A 159 -5.71 -2.26 18.97
C LYS A 159 -6.61 -2.82 17.87
N ARG A 160 -7.57 -3.66 18.27
CA ARG A 160 -8.63 -4.10 17.36
C ARG A 160 -9.38 -2.87 16.81
N GLY A 161 -9.55 -2.83 15.50
CA GLY A 161 -10.18 -1.71 14.80
C GLY A 161 -9.20 -0.60 14.39
N THR A 162 -7.93 -0.65 14.79
CA THR A 162 -6.92 0.30 14.27
C THR A 162 -6.79 0.13 12.76
N PRO A 163 -7.00 1.20 11.97
CA PRO A 163 -6.78 1.16 10.53
C PRO A 163 -5.28 1.12 10.20
N VAL A 164 -4.96 0.34 9.17
CA VAL A 164 -3.63 0.18 8.61
C VAL A 164 -3.71 0.45 7.12
N LEU A 165 -3.23 1.61 6.69
CA LEU A 165 -3.12 1.98 5.28
C LEU A 165 -1.83 1.37 4.72
N ILE A 166 -1.93 0.59 3.67
CA ILE A 166 -0.77 0.00 2.98
C ILE A 166 -0.78 0.47 1.53
N GLY A 167 0.29 1.09 1.10
CA GLY A 167 0.44 1.57 -0.28
C GLY A 167 1.86 1.41 -0.80
N GLU A 168 2.00 1.42 -2.12
CA GLU A 168 3.33 1.44 -2.75
C GLU A 168 4.11 2.66 -2.26
N ARG A 169 3.46 3.83 -2.24
CA ARG A 169 3.98 5.07 -1.67
C ARG A 169 2.92 5.72 -0.80
N VAL A 170 3.30 6.14 0.40
CA VAL A 170 2.43 6.83 1.35
C VAL A 170 3.10 8.14 1.76
N GLU A 171 2.41 9.25 1.55
CA GLU A 171 2.85 10.56 2.00
C GLU A 171 2.00 11.00 3.20
N ILE A 172 2.67 11.40 4.25
CA ILE A 172 2.02 11.92 5.45
C ILE A 172 2.23 13.42 5.44
N ALA A 173 1.21 14.17 4.98
CA ALA A 173 1.23 15.62 5.01
C ALA A 173 1.21 16.13 6.44
N SER A 174 2.15 16.98 6.81
CA SER A 174 2.06 17.72 8.06
C SER A 174 1.29 19.01 7.83
N ARG A 175 0.56 19.48 8.86
CA ARG A 175 -0.21 20.75 8.80
C ARG A 175 0.63 21.96 8.42
N LYS A 176 1.96 21.87 8.50
CA LYS A 176 2.87 22.95 8.09
C LYS A 176 3.04 23.04 6.58
N ASP A 177 2.77 21.97 5.85
CA ASP A 177 2.95 21.92 4.40
C ASP A 177 1.70 22.39 3.64
N ALA A 178 0.52 22.29 4.28
CA ALA A 178 -0.78 22.70 3.70
C ALA A 178 -1.02 24.22 3.69
N VAL A 179 -0.15 25.04 4.29
CA VAL A 179 -0.31 26.51 4.40
C VAL A 179 0.56 27.26 3.38
N ARG A 180 1.17 26.57 2.42
CA ARG A 180 2.09 27.18 1.43
C ARG A 180 1.57 27.23 0.00
N GLU A 181 0.26 27.09 -0.20
CA GLU A 181 -0.38 27.39 -1.50
C GLU A 181 -1.26 28.65 -1.41
#